data_e994f142f8fba35dfe7a3a24f0b409e2
#
_entry.id   e994f142f8fba35dfe7a3a24f0b409e2
#
_cell.length_a   1.000
_cell.length_b   1.000
_cell.length_c   1.000
_cell.angle_alpha   90.00
_cell.angle_beta   90.00
_cell.angle_gamma   90.00
#
_symmetry.space_group_name_H-M   'P 1'
#
loop_
_entity.id
_entity.type
_entity.pdbx_description
1 polymer ?
#
loop_
_entity_poly.entity_id
_entity_poly.type
_entity_poly.pdbx_seq_one_letter_code
_entity_poly.pdbx_strand_id
1 'polypeptide(L)'
;MEYQYKKLLVGDNEFYFQMLDCFGKAFEDLETYNGQRPDYDYISELLGRDTFIALVALNGGRVVGAIAAYVLEKFEQARSEVYIYDLAVDEKHRRQGVATKLIEHLKPIARDKKASVIYVQADYGDDPAIALYTKLGIREDVMHFDISVSEDEM
;
A
#
# COMPACT_ATOMS: atom_id res chain seq x y z
N MET A 1 19.32 10.09 7.40
CA MET A 1 19.21 8.63 7.25
C MET A 1 19.05 8.26 5.79
N GLU A 2 19.67 7.18 5.39
CA GLU A 2 19.53 6.67 4.04
C GLU A 2 18.43 5.63 3.99
N TYR A 3 17.62 5.71 2.94
CA TYR A 3 16.54 4.76 2.68
C TYR A 3 16.72 4.17 1.30
N GLN A 4 16.43 2.88 1.20
CA GLN A 4 16.35 2.17 -0.07
C GLN A 4 14.90 1.82 -0.32
N TYR A 5 14.48 1.86 -1.57
CA TYR A 5 13.09 1.58 -1.96
C TYR A 5 13.08 0.37 -2.89
N LYS A 6 12.28 -0.62 -2.55
CA LYS A 6 12.29 -1.89 -3.25
C LYS A 6 10.87 -2.37 -3.52
N LYS A 7 10.60 -2.70 -4.79
CA LYS A 7 9.39 -3.43 -5.15
C LYS A 7 9.62 -4.90 -4.79
N LEU A 8 8.70 -5.50 -4.04
CA LEU A 8 8.82 -6.89 -3.64
C LEU A 8 8.51 -7.81 -4.83
N LEU A 9 9.31 -8.87 -4.94
CA LEU A 9 9.19 -9.89 -5.97
C LEU A 9 8.92 -11.24 -5.31
N VAL A 10 8.55 -12.23 -6.11
CA VAL A 10 8.41 -13.61 -5.62
C VAL A 10 9.71 -14.02 -4.92
N GLY A 11 9.60 -14.52 -3.71
CA GLY A 11 10.74 -14.88 -2.87
C GLY A 11 11.04 -13.88 -1.75
N ASP A 12 10.50 -12.67 -1.82
CA ASP A 12 10.72 -11.63 -0.78
C ASP A 12 9.80 -11.82 0.42
N ASN A 13 9.65 -13.05 0.90
CA ASN A 13 8.70 -13.39 1.96
C ASN A 13 9.02 -12.69 3.27
N GLU A 14 10.29 -12.57 3.62
CA GLU A 14 10.69 -11.92 4.87
C GLU A 14 10.32 -10.44 4.86
N PHE A 15 10.57 -9.75 3.76
CA PHE A 15 10.16 -8.35 3.61
C PHE A 15 8.64 -8.21 3.62
N TYR A 16 7.93 -9.17 3.05
CA TYR A 16 6.47 -9.17 3.06
C TYR A 16 5.94 -9.22 4.50
N PHE A 17 6.50 -10.10 5.33
CA PHE A 17 6.10 -10.17 6.74
C PHE A 17 6.47 -8.91 7.51
N GLN A 18 7.62 -8.32 7.22
CA GLN A 18 8.00 -7.04 7.84
C GLN A 18 7.06 -5.91 7.40
N MET A 19 6.58 -5.94 6.16
CA MET A 19 5.57 -5.00 5.66
C MET A 19 4.28 -5.14 6.47
N LEU A 20 3.82 -6.36 6.69
CA LEU A 20 2.62 -6.61 7.53
C LEU A 20 2.82 -6.11 8.96
N ASP A 21 4.00 -6.31 9.53
CA ASP A 21 4.35 -5.76 10.85
C ASP A 21 4.24 -4.24 10.87
N CYS A 22 4.74 -3.59 9.82
CA CYS A 22 4.71 -2.14 9.69
C CYS A 22 3.26 -1.63 9.67
N PHE A 23 2.41 -2.25 8.86
CA PHE A 23 0.99 -1.89 8.78
C PHE A 23 0.26 -2.16 10.10
N GLY A 24 0.49 -3.33 10.70
CA GLY A 24 -0.17 -3.69 11.96
C GLY A 24 0.11 -2.72 13.08
N LYS A 25 1.34 -2.27 13.19
CA LYS A 25 1.72 -1.27 14.20
C LYS A 25 1.17 0.10 13.87
N ALA A 26 1.29 0.55 12.62
CA ALA A 26 0.88 1.89 12.22
C ALA A 26 -0.63 2.08 12.37
N PHE A 27 -1.41 1.06 12.05
CA PHE A 27 -2.89 1.12 12.10
C PHE A 27 -3.44 0.59 13.42
N GLU A 28 -2.58 0.16 14.34
CA GLU A 28 -2.98 -0.44 15.61
C GLU A 28 -3.97 -1.58 15.41
N ASP A 29 -3.69 -2.42 14.41
CA ASP A 29 -4.55 -3.54 14.02
C ASP A 29 -3.71 -4.79 13.78
N LEU A 30 -3.13 -5.31 14.86
CA LEU A 30 -2.29 -6.50 14.81
C LEU A 30 -3.10 -7.74 14.41
N GLU A 31 -4.38 -7.77 14.72
CA GLU A 31 -5.22 -8.92 14.39
C GLU A 31 -5.32 -9.10 12.88
N THR A 32 -5.64 -8.04 12.14
CA THR A 32 -5.76 -8.11 10.68
C THR A 32 -4.44 -8.45 10.00
N TYR A 33 -3.34 -7.82 10.43
CA TYR A 33 -2.06 -7.91 9.73
C TYR A 33 -1.14 -9.01 10.24
N ASN A 34 -1.33 -9.48 11.47
CA ASN A 34 -0.46 -10.46 12.08
C ASN A 34 -1.18 -11.70 12.64
N GLY A 35 -2.51 -11.66 12.76
CA GLY A 35 -3.29 -12.73 13.38
C GLY A 35 -3.44 -13.98 12.52
N GLN A 36 -3.59 -13.81 11.20
CA GLN A 36 -3.76 -14.91 10.26
C GLN A 36 -2.97 -14.63 8.99
N ARG A 37 -1.65 -14.72 9.11
CA ARG A 37 -0.76 -14.43 7.99
C ARG A 37 -0.92 -15.47 6.88
N PRO A 38 -0.88 -15.03 5.61
CA PRO A 38 -0.91 -15.95 4.49
C PRO A 38 0.36 -16.82 4.47
N ASP A 39 0.24 -18.00 3.89
CA ASP A 39 1.39 -18.88 3.72
C ASP A 39 2.25 -18.44 2.53
N TYR A 40 3.39 -19.11 2.35
CA TYR A 40 4.34 -18.76 1.28
C TYR A 40 3.75 -18.94 -0.11
N ASP A 41 2.91 -19.94 -0.32
CA ASP A 41 2.29 -20.18 -1.62
C ASP A 41 1.36 -19.03 -2.00
N TYR A 42 0.56 -18.55 -1.06
CA TYR A 42 -0.32 -17.40 -1.27
C TYR A 42 0.49 -16.14 -1.59
N ILE A 43 1.53 -15.88 -0.78
CA ILE A 43 2.39 -14.70 -0.97
C ILE A 43 3.08 -14.75 -2.33
N SER A 44 3.63 -15.92 -2.70
CA SER A 44 4.32 -16.08 -3.99
C SER A 44 3.38 -15.84 -5.16
N GLU A 45 2.17 -16.37 -5.08
CA GLU A 45 1.16 -16.18 -6.12
C GLU A 45 0.78 -14.70 -6.25
N LEU A 46 0.53 -14.04 -5.12
CA LEU A 46 0.15 -12.63 -5.11
C LEU A 46 1.28 -11.74 -5.64
N LEU A 47 2.51 -11.94 -5.16
CA LEU A 47 3.67 -11.16 -5.62
C LEU A 47 3.99 -11.38 -7.09
N GLY A 48 3.60 -12.53 -7.64
CA GLY A 48 3.78 -12.84 -9.05
C GLY A 48 2.72 -12.25 -9.98
N ARG A 49 1.66 -11.66 -9.43
CA ARG A 49 0.59 -11.06 -10.23
C ARG A 49 0.94 -9.67 -10.72
N ASP A 50 0.57 -9.37 -11.95
CA ASP A 50 0.75 -8.03 -12.51
C ASP A 50 -0.18 -7.00 -11.88
N THR A 51 -1.18 -7.44 -11.13
CA THR A 51 -2.21 -6.58 -10.54
C THR A 51 -1.99 -6.26 -9.07
N PHE A 52 -0.86 -6.66 -8.50
CA PHE A 52 -0.51 -6.34 -7.12
C PHE A 52 0.89 -5.75 -7.04
N ILE A 53 1.03 -4.71 -6.22
CA ILE A 53 2.30 -4.02 -6.01
C ILE A 53 2.54 -3.92 -4.51
N ALA A 54 3.67 -4.47 -4.04
CA ALA A 54 4.18 -4.24 -2.70
C ALA A 54 5.49 -3.49 -2.83
N LEU A 55 5.58 -2.30 -2.25
CA LEU A 55 6.74 -1.44 -2.33
C LEU A 55 7.17 -1.07 -0.91
N VAL A 56 8.43 -1.29 -0.57
CA VAL A 56 8.92 -1.05 0.79
C VAL A 56 10.05 -0.05 0.81
N ALA A 57 10.13 0.69 1.90
CA ALA A 57 11.28 1.53 2.25
C ALA A 57 12.11 0.78 3.27
N LEU A 58 13.40 0.66 3.01
CA LEU A 58 14.33 -0.07 3.85
C LEU A 58 15.32 0.91 4.48
N ASN A 59 15.58 0.70 5.76
CA ASN A 59 16.66 1.38 6.48
C ASN A 59 17.49 0.28 7.16
N GLY A 60 18.77 0.18 6.78
CA GLY A 60 19.61 -0.89 7.30
C GLY A 60 19.08 -2.29 7.00
N GLY A 61 18.43 -2.48 5.85
CA GLY A 61 17.90 -3.77 5.45
C GLY A 61 16.57 -4.16 6.10
N ARG A 62 15.96 -3.26 6.87
CA ARG A 62 14.66 -3.52 7.52
C ARG A 62 13.57 -2.60 6.95
N VAL A 63 12.37 -3.13 6.84
CA VAL A 63 11.22 -2.37 6.36
C VAL A 63 10.80 -1.35 7.42
N VAL A 64 10.81 -0.08 7.03
CA VAL A 64 10.39 1.04 7.88
C VAL A 64 9.19 1.80 7.30
N GLY A 65 8.79 1.47 6.10
CA GLY A 65 7.60 2.02 5.45
C GLY A 65 7.21 1.16 4.29
N ALA A 66 5.96 1.24 3.86
CA ALA A 66 5.49 0.39 2.78
C ALA A 66 4.22 0.93 2.13
N ILE A 67 4.01 0.50 0.89
CA ILE A 67 2.76 0.63 0.15
C ILE A 67 2.32 -0.76 -0.29
N ALA A 68 1.05 -1.08 -0.08
CA ALA A 68 0.38 -2.18 -0.74
C ALA A 68 -0.67 -1.58 -1.68
N ALA A 69 -0.58 -1.90 -2.96
CA ALA A 69 -1.45 -1.31 -3.98
C ALA A 69 -1.95 -2.36 -4.95
N TYR A 70 -3.12 -2.10 -5.52
CA TYR A 70 -3.73 -2.95 -6.54
C TYR A 70 -3.83 -2.20 -7.86
N VAL A 71 -3.63 -2.92 -8.95
CA VAL A 71 -3.80 -2.39 -10.30
C VAL A 71 -5.19 -2.81 -10.76
N LEU A 72 -6.03 -1.83 -11.03
CA LEU A 72 -7.38 -2.07 -11.53
C LEU A 72 -7.37 -1.87 -13.04
N GLU A 73 -7.47 -2.98 -13.77
CA GLU A 73 -7.55 -2.93 -15.22
C GLU A 73 -8.97 -2.47 -15.60
N LYS A 74 -9.05 -1.40 -16.39
CA LYS A 74 -10.33 -0.76 -16.68
C LYS A 74 -11.04 -1.46 -17.83
N PHE A 75 -12.35 -1.64 -17.68
CA PHE A 75 -13.14 -2.33 -18.70
C PHE A 75 -13.54 -1.43 -19.87
N GLU A 76 -13.62 -0.11 -19.64
CA GLU A 76 -14.08 0.84 -20.64
C GLU A 76 -12.96 1.37 -21.55
N GLN A 77 -11.72 1.18 -21.18
CA GLN A 77 -10.55 1.60 -21.98
C GLN A 77 -9.37 0.68 -21.64
N ALA A 78 -8.43 0.51 -22.58
CA ALA A 78 -7.24 -0.28 -22.37
C ALA A 78 -6.22 0.49 -21.54
N ARG A 79 -6.55 0.70 -20.27
CA ARG A 79 -5.73 1.40 -19.28
C ARG A 79 -5.98 0.82 -17.91
N SER A 80 -5.24 1.27 -16.92
CA SER A 80 -5.45 0.87 -15.53
C SER A 80 -5.55 2.07 -14.61
N GLU A 81 -5.84 1.81 -13.34
CA GLU A 81 -5.70 2.72 -12.22
C GLU A 81 -4.97 1.98 -11.11
N VAL A 82 -4.12 2.67 -10.37
CA VAL A 82 -3.43 2.08 -9.23
C VAL A 82 -4.08 2.62 -7.95
N TYR A 83 -4.59 1.69 -7.14
CA TYR A 83 -5.21 2.02 -5.86
C TYR A 83 -4.25 1.67 -4.73
N ILE A 84 -3.78 2.67 -4.00
CA ILE A 84 -3.02 2.44 -2.77
C ILE A 84 -4.03 2.00 -1.70
N TYR A 85 -3.95 0.73 -1.34
CA TYR A 85 -4.82 0.18 -0.31
C TYR A 85 -4.31 0.54 1.09
N ASP A 86 -3.00 0.35 1.32
CA ASP A 86 -2.35 0.70 2.57
C ASP A 86 -1.05 1.43 2.29
N LEU A 87 -0.78 2.48 3.06
CA LEU A 87 0.50 3.18 3.11
C LEU A 87 0.80 3.50 4.56
N ALA A 88 1.97 3.12 5.05
CA ALA A 88 2.38 3.43 6.41
C ALA A 88 3.89 3.61 6.50
N VAL A 89 4.31 4.39 7.50
CA VAL A 89 5.71 4.59 7.86
C VAL A 89 5.85 4.38 9.35
N ASP A 90 6.87 3.63 9.76
CA ASP A 90 7.18 3.41 11.17
C ASP A 90 7.34 4.75 11.87
N GLU A 91 6.79 4.85 13.07
CA GLU A 91 6.76 6.08 13.87
C GLU A 91 8.14 6.74 13.97
N LYS A 92 9.19 5.94 14.15
CA LYS A 92 10.57 6.43 14.29
C LYS A 92 11.12 7.06 13.02
N HIS A 93 10.51 6.79 11.88
CA HIS A 93 10.97 7.24 10.57
C HIS A 93 10.04 8.24 9.91
N ARG A 94 9.05 8.73 10.66
CA ARG A 94 8.13 9.76 10.17
C ARG A 94 8.85 11.10 10.06
N ARG A 95 8.29 12.00 9.25
CA ARG A 95 8.84 13.34 8.98
C ARG A 95 10.23 13.30 8.34
N GLN A 96 10.57 12.20 7.67
CA GLN A 96 11.81 12.05 6.92
C GLN A 96 11.55 12.02 5.40
N GLY A 97 10.30 12.24 4.99
CA GLY A 97 9.93 12.21 3.58
C GLY A 97 9.74 10.81 3.01
N VAL A 98 9.68 9.78 3.85
CA VAL A 98 9.60 8.38 3.39
C VAL A 98 8.31 8.13 2.63
N ALA A 99 7.16 8.60 3.14
CA ALA A 99 5.87 8.40 2.47
C ALA A 99 5.84 9.07 1.09
N THR A 100 6.35 10.29 0.98
CA THR A 100 6.46 11.00 -0.29
C THR A 100 7.35 10.24 -1.27
N LYS A 101 8.49 9.75 -0.81
CA LYS A 101 9.41 8.97 -1.63
C LYS A 101 8.81 7.65 -2.09
N LEU A 102 8.05 6.98 -1.23
CA LEU A 102 7.33 5.75 -1.61
C LEU A 102 6.39 6.04 -2.77
N ILE A 103 5.62 7.12 -2.70
CA ILE A 103 4.71 7.51 -3.79
C ILE A 103 5.49 7.88 -5.05
N GLU A 104 6.61 8.60 -4.91
CA GLU A 104 7.47 8.92 -6.05
C GLU A 104 8.01 7.66 -6.74
N HIS A 105 8.37 6.64 -5.98
CA HIS A 105 8.83 5.36 -6.54
C HIS A 105 7.68 4.54 -7.12
N LEU A 106 6.47 4.73 -6.65
CA LEU A 106 5.29 4.06 -7.20
C LEU A 106 4.92 4.60 -8.59
N LYS A 107 5.13 5.88 -8.85
CA LYS A 107 4.74 6.50 -10.12
C LYS A 107 5.30 5.81 -11.35
N PRO A 108 6.62 5.52 -11.47
CA PRO A 108 7.11 4.79 -12.65
C PRO A 108 6.53 3.38 -12.76
N ILE A 109 6.32 2.70 -11.64
CA ILE A 109 5.69 1.38 -11.65
C ILE A 109 4.26 1.48 -12.20
N ALA A 110 3.50 2.48 -11.75
CA ALA A 110 2.15 2.74 -12.24
C ALA A 110 2.12 3.05 -13.74
N ARG A 111 3.08 3.86 -14.22
CA ARG A 111 3.19 4.16 -15.65
C ARG A 111 3.42 2.90 -16.48
N ASP A 112 4.29 2.00 -16.00
CA ASP A 112 4.55 0.72 -16.69
C ASP A 112 3.30 -0.16 -16.74
N LYS A 113 2.39 0.00 -15.79
CA LYS A 113 1.09 -0.70 -15.77
C LYS A 113 0.00 0.04 -16.55
N LYS A 114 0.37 1.09 -17.28
CA LYS A 114 -0.56 1.93 -18.08
C LYS A 114 -1.61 2.61 -17.20
N ALA A 115 -1.25 2.95 -15.98
CA ALA A 115 -2.16 3.63 -15.08
C ALA A 115 -2.32 5.11 -15.46
N SER A 116 -3.56 5.56 -15.47
CA SER A 116 -3.88 6.97 -15.72
C SER A 116 -3.85 7.79 -14.43
N VAL A 117 -3.96 7.13 -13.27
CA VAL A 117 -4.00 7.78 -11.97
C VAL A 117 -3.59 6.80 -10.88
N ILE A 118 -3.01 7.34 -9.83
CA ILE A 118 -2.87 6.65 -8.54
C ILE A 118 -3.86 7.32 -7.60
N TYR A 119 -4.69 6.55 -6.94
CA TYR A 119 -5.59 7.13 -5.95
C TYR A 119 -5.48 6.40 -4.61
N VAL A 120 -5.88 7.10 -3.54
CA VAL A 120 -5.77 6.62 -2.18
C VAL A 120 -6.91 7.25 -1.37
N GLN A 121 -7.40 6.53 -0.38
CA GLN A 121 -8.43 7.01 0.53
C GLN A 121 -7.81 7.30 1.89
N ALA A 122 -8.34 8.30 2.56
CA ALA A 122 -7.96 8.61 3.94
C ALA A 122 -9.24 8.79 4.76
N ASP A 123 -9.18 8.36 6.02
CA ASP A 123 -10.30 8.53 6.93
C ASP A 123 -10.33 9.97 7.47
N TYR A 124 -11.53 10.46 7.76
CA TYR A 124 -11.66 11.73 8.48
C TYR A 124 -10.95 11.60 9.82
N GLY A 125 -10.21 12.63 10.19
CA GLY A 125 -9.45 12.65 11.44
C GLY A 125 -8.02 12.14 11.31
N ASP A 126 -7.67 11.50 10.20
CA ASP A 126 -6.28 11.11 9.94
C ASP A 126 -5.54 12.30 9.32
N ASP A 127 -5.24 13.30 10.15
CA ASP A 127 -4.68 14.56 9.70
C ASP A 127 -3.35 14.43 8.95
N PRO A 128 -2.39 13.59 9.40
CA PRO A 128 -1.15 13.41 8.65
C PRO A 128 -1.35 12.84 7.24
N ALA A 129 -2.23 11.87 7.08
CA ALA A 129 -2.54 11.30 5.77
C ALA A 129 -3.23 12.33 4.88
N ILE A 130 -4.22 13.05 5.41
CA ILE A 130 -4.94 14.08 4.67
C ILE A 130 -3.97 15.18 4.20
N ALA A 131 -3.06 15.62 5.08
CA ALA A 131 -2.07 16.63 4.73
C ALA A 131 -1.15 16.16 3.61
N LEU A 132 -0.66 14.93 3.69
CA LEU A 132 0.22 14.35 2.67
C LEU A 132 -0.48 14.29 1.31
N TYR A 133 -1.68 13.71 1.27
CA TYR A 133 -2.40 13.50 0.01
C TYR A 133 -2.91 14.81 -0.60
N THR A 134 -3.29 15.77 0.22
CA THR A 134 -3.69 17.11 -0.25
C THR A 134 -2.52 17.81 -0.95
N LYS A 135 -1.32 17.59 -0.46
CA LYS A 135 -0.10 18.16 -1.06
C LYS A 135 0.24 17.50 -2.41
N LEU A 136 -0.06 16.21 -2.56
CA LEU A 136 0.36 15.44 -3.73
C LEU A 136 -0.71 15.29 -4.80
N GLY A 137 -1.98 15.47 -4.45
CA GLY A 137 -3.06 15.20 -5.38
C GLY A 137 -4.24 16.15 -5.23
N ILE A 138 -5.32 15.78 -5.89
CA ILE A 138 -6.59 16.53 -5.89
C ILE A 138 -7.59 15.72 -5.07
N ARG A 139 -8.20 16.37 -4.07
CA ARG A 139 -9.14 15.72 -3.16
C ARG A 139 -10.53 15.61 -3.78
N GLU A 140 -11.14 14.45 -3.63
CA GLU A 140 -12.55 14.22 -3.91
C GLU A 140 -13.18 13.61 -2.67
N ASP A 141 -14.34 14.10 -2.28
CA ASP A 141 -15.05 13.55 -1.11
C ASP A 141 -16.12 12.59 -1.58
N VAL A 142 -16.00 11.33 -1.16
CA VAL A 142 -16.95 10.28 -1.51
C VAL A 142 -17.37 9.53 -0.25
N MET A 143 -18.55 8.96 -0.28
CA MET A 143 -19.00 8.07 0.79
C MET A 143 -18.57 6.65 0.51
N HIS A 144 -18.07 5.96 1.51
CA HIS A 144 -17.69 4.56 1.43
C HIS A 144 -18.75 3.69 2.11
N PHE A 145 -19.17 2.62 1.43
CA PHE A 145 -20.13 1.66 1.99
C PHE A 145 -19.56 0.26 1.87
N ASP A 146 -19.60 -0.50 2.97
CA ASP A 146 -19.27 -1.91 2.97
C ASP A 146 -20.55 -2.72 2.88
N ILE A 147 -20.62 -3.63 1.92
CA ILE A 147 -21.76 -4.53 1.73
C ILE A 147 -21.27 -5.94 2.04
N SER A 148 -21.79 -6.53 3.11
CA SER A 148 -21.40 -7.88 3.50
C SER A 148 -21.79 -8.88 2.41
N VAL A 149 -20.87 -9.81 2.13
CA VAL A 149 -21.15 -10.92 1.20
C VAL A 149 -21.74 -12.13 1.92
N SER A 150 -21.64 -12.16 3.26
CA SER A 150 -22.20 -13.22 4.08
C SER A 150 -23.64 -12.85 4.44
N GLU A 151 -24.59 -13.77 4.18
CA GLU A 151 -25.99 -13.56 4.56
C GLU A 151 -26.19 -13.47 6.09
N ASP A 152 -25.26 -14.02 6.85
CA ASP A 152 -25.31 -14.06 8.32
C ASP A 152 -24.85 -12.76 8.97
N GLU A 153 -24.28 -11.81 8.22
CA GLU A 153 -23.70 -10.57 8.73
C GLU A 153 -24.57 -9.33 8.49
N MET A 154 -25.80 -9.53 8.19
CA MET A 154 -26.75 -8.44 7.89
C MET A 154 -27.20 -7.69 9.16
#